data_8b67d3695cd0a4ec550c1abdac1b2e23
#
_entry.id   8b67d3695cd0a4ec550c1abdac1b2e23
#
_cell.length_a   1.000
_cell.length_b   1.000
_cell.length_c   1.000
_cell.angle_alpha   90.00
_cell.angle_beta   90.00
_cell.angle_gamma   90.00
#
_symmetry.space_group_name_H-M   'P 1'
#
loop_
_entity.id
_entity.type
_entity.pdbx_description
1 polymer ?
#
loop_
_entity_poly.entity_id
_entity_poly.type
_entity_poly.pdbx_seq_one_letter_code
_entity_poly.pdbx_strand_id
1 'polypeptide(L)'
;IRDSLGMNQTCFNPLDRCESDDCVATEDCGWRKKIMQGTVHDENAYAIGGISGHAGLFSTIEDLTKYMDAWCDYLGELGLEEEVHRIIEIKGDNQNLPNFTLGWRIAPSLEFSGVGNYEGAFGHTGYTGTSLWFDPVKKTSIIVLNNRVHPTRLETDGSIRNFRETIHNYFLESTE
;
A
#
# COMPACT_ATOMS: atom_id res chain seq x y z
N ILE A 1 3.54 -14.30 7.93
CA ILE A 1 2.86 -13.88 6.67
C ILE A 1 3.76 -14.15 5.48
N ARG A 2 4.95 -13.52 5.38
CA ARG A 2 5.84 -13.66 4.22
C ARG A 2 6.11 -15.12 3.83
N ASP A 3 6.60 -15.91 4.76
CA ASP A 3 7.00 -17.30 4.49
C ASP A 3 5.79 -18.22 4.28
N SER A 4 4.69 -18.00 4.99
CA SER A 4 3.45 -18.77 4.82
C SER A 4 2.76 -18.51 3.49
N LEU A 5 2.90 -17.31 2.92
CA LEU A 5 2.34 -16.96 1.62
C LEU A 5 3.33 -17.15 0.46
N GLY A 6 4.56 -17.56 0.72
CA GLY A 6 5.59 -17.70 -0.30
C GLY A 6 6.01 -16.37 -0.94
N MET A 7 5.98 -15.26 -0.18
CA MET A 7 6.37 -13.92 -0.62
C MET A 7 7.91 -13.74 -0.55
N ASN A 8 8.62 -14.48 -1.40
CA ASN A 8 10.07 -14.64 -1.29
C ASN A 8 10.87 -13.39 -1.67
N GLN A 9 10.27 -12.48 -2.44
CA GLN A 9 10.88 -11.22 -2.87
C GLN A 9 10.48 -10.04 -1.97
N THR A 10 9.70 -10.29 -0.91
CA THR A 10 9.31 -9.27 0.05
C THR A 10 10.30 -9.24 1.21
N CYS A 11 10.94 -8.09 1.44
CA CYS A 11 11.93 -7.95 2.51
C CYS A 11 12.13 -6.48 2.91
N PHE A 12 12.74 -6.30 4.08
CA PHE A 12 13.43 -5.08 4.44
C PHE A 12 14.87 -5.12 3.95
N ASN A 13 15.48 -3.95 3.75
CA ASN A 13 16.88 -3.82 3.33
C ASN A 13 17.23 -4.75 2.13
N PRO A 14 16.60 -4.58 0.97
CA PRO A 14 16.73 -5.51 -0.16
C PRO A 14 18.18 -5.67 -0.65
N LEU A 15 19.05 -4.68 -0.47
CA LEU A 15 20.45 -4.73 -0.89
C LEU A 15 21.28 -5.79 -0.15
N ASP A 16 20.75 -6.40 0.90
CA ASP A 16 21.34 -7.59 1.53
C ASP A 16 21.14 -8.86 0.67
N ARG A 17 20.31 -8.79 -0.41
CA ARG A 17 19.87 -9.94 -1.20
C ARG A 17 19.92 -9.74 -2.71
N CYS A 18 19.86 -8.49 -3.18
CA CYS A 18 19.82 -8.14 -4.60
C CYS A 18 20.65 -6.88 -4.87
N GLU A 19 20.89 -6.61 -6.14
CA GLU A 19 21.56 -5.39 -6.57
C GLU A 19 20.61 -4.18 -6.52
N SER A 20 21.18 -2.97 -6.49
CA SER A 20 20.36 -1.74 -6.46
C SER A 20 19.44 -1.62 -7.67
N ASP A 21 19.88 -2.08 -8.84
CA ASP A 21 19.14 -1.99 -10.10
C ASP A 21 17.89 -2.88 -10.15
N ASP A 22 17.80 -3.86 -9.25
CA ASP A 22 16.58 -4.64 -9.05
C ASP A 22 15.48 -3.85 -8.29
N CYS A 23 15.83 -2.69 -7.73
CA CYS A 23 14.92 -1.84 -6.98
C CYS A 23 14.61 -0.56 -7.76
N VAL A 24 13.36 -0.14 -7.73
CA VAL A 24 12.96 1.14 -8.33
C VAL A 24 13.53 2.30 -7.51
N ALA A 25 14.19 3.25 -8.19
CA ALA A 25 14.67 4.47 -7.57
C ALA A 25 13.51 5.33 -7.07
N THR A 26 13.62 5.89 -5.87
CA THR A 26 12.60 6.79 -5.31
C THR A 26 12.97 8.26 -5.49
N GLU A 27 13.85 8.81 -4.71
CA GLU A 27 14.19 10.23 -4.73
C GLU A 27 15.69 10.46 -4.86
N ASP A 28 16.09 11.51 -5.58
CA ASP A 28 17.42 12.08 -5.44
C ASP A 28 17.46 12.92 -4.15
N CYS A 29 17.97 12.28 -3.10
CA CYS A 29 17.88 12.82 -1.75
C CYS A 29 19.03 13.79 -1.45
N GLY A 30 18.74 15.09 -1.47
CA GLY A 30 19.72 16.15 -1.29
C GLY A 30 20.52 16.08 0.02
N TRP A 31 19.92 15.65 1.13
CA TRP A 31 20.62 15.53 2.40
C TRP A 31 21.44 14.25 2.54
N ARG A 32 20.98 13.12 1.92
CA ARG A 32 21.74 11.85 1.84
C ARG A 32 22.74 11.86 0.70
N LYS A 33 22.66 12.85 -0.21
CA LYS A 33 23.51 13.04 -1.39
C LYS A 33 23.60 11.80 -2.28
N LYS A 34 22.47 11.12 -2.45
CA LYS A 34 22.35 9.94 -3.32
C LYS A 34 20.92 9.73 -3.77
N ILE A 35 20.77 9.04 -4.88
CA ILE A 35 19.49 8.49 -5.30
C ILE A 35 19.11 7.35 -4.34
N MET A 36 17.90 7.43 -3.79
CA MET A 36 17.37 6.42 -2.90
C MET A 36 16.84 5.25 -3.73
N GLN A 37 17.64 4.20 -3.85
CA GLN A 37 17.38 2.98 -4.61
C GLN A 37 17.79 1.78 -3.76
N GLY A 38 16.91 0.81 -3.56
CA GLY A 38 17.13 -0.31 -2.64
C GLY A 38 17.33 0.11 -1.17
N THR A 39 17.13 1.37 -0.86
CA THR A 39 17.21 1.93 0.49
C THR A 39 15.90 2.64 0.81
N VAL A 40 15.36 2.45 2.02
CA VAL A 40 14.09 3.04 2.43
C VAL A 40 14.08 4.56 2.26
N HIS A 41 13.01 5.07 1.63
CA HIS A 41 12.87 6.51 1.38
C HIS A 41 12.59 7.29 2.66
N ASP A 42 11.73 6.77 3.53
CA ASP A 42 11.36 7.41 4.80
C ASP A 42 12.58 7.66 5.69
N GLU A 43 12.74 8.89 6.15
CA GLU A 43 13.90 9.33 6.91
C GLU A 43 13.96 8.71 8.32
N ASN A 44 12.81 8.54 8.96
CA ASN A 44 12.74 7.97 10.31
C ASN A 44 13.06 6.47 10.26
N ALA A 45 12.46 5.75 9.31
CA ALA A 45 12.78 4.35 9.10
C ALA A 45 14.27 4.16 8.74
N TYR A 46 14.82 5.03 7.89
CA TYR A 46 16.25 5.02 7.55
C TYR A 46 17.13 5.21 8.79
N ALA A 47 16.81 6.17 9.66
CA ALA A 47 17.59 6.49 10.84
C ALA A 47 17.67 5.34 11.86
N ILE A 48 16.65 4.47 11.88
CA ILE A 48 16.60 3.29 12.78
C ILE A 48 17.03 1.98 12.09
N GLY A 49 17.69 2.05 10.92
CA GLY A 49 18.26 0.89 10.24
C GLY A 49 17.38 0.27 9.15
N GLY A 50 16.34 0.97 8.68
CA GLY A 50 15.55 0.57 7.51
C GLY A 50 14.39 -0.39 7.81
N ILE A 51 14.21 -0.83 9.05
CA ILE A 51 13.14 -1.75 9.46
C ILE A 51 12.19 -1.03 10.42
N SER A 52 10.97 -0.80 9.96
CA SER A 52 9.95 -0.12 10.78
C SER A 52 8.54 -0.59 10.42
N GLY A 53 7.62 -0.48 11.38
CA GLY A 53 6.21 -0.83 11.15
C GLY A 53 5.46 0.13 10.21
N HIS A 54 6.01 1.32 9.94
CA HIS A 54 5.36 2.33 9.10
C HIS A 54 5.99 2.47 7.71
N ALA A 55 7.23 2.00 7.50
CA ALA A 55 7.94 2.10 6.22
C ALA A 55 9.13 1.13 6.16
N GLY A 56 9.66 0.92 4.95
CA GLY A 56 10.90 0.16 4.72
C GLY A 56 10.69 -1.20 4.06
N LEU A 57 9.47 -1.66 3.90
CA LEU A 57 9.20 -2.92 3.20
C LEU A 57 9.29 -2.71 1.68
N PHE A 58 10.03 -3.60 1.01
CA PHE A 58 10.12 -3.72 -0.44
C PHE A 58 9.41 -5.00 -0.87
N SER A 59 8.76 -4.94 -2.02
CA SER A 59 8.02 -6.07 -2.56
C SER A 59 7.90 -6.00 -4.08
N THR A 60 7.33 -7.03 -4.68
CA THR A 60 6.98 -7.10 -6.10
C THR A 60 5.46 -7.21 -6.26
N ILE A 61 4.97 -7.01 -7.49
CA ILE A 61 3.54 -7.17 -7.79
C ILE A 61 3.09 -8.61 -7.53
N GLU A 62 3.92 -9.59 -7.85
CA GLU A 62 3.65 -11.01 -7.67
C GLU A 62 3.48 -11.37 -6.18
N ASP A 63 4.35 -10.85 -5.33
CA ASP A 63 4.26 -11.12 -3.90
C ASP A 63 3.07 -10.39 -3.25
N LEU A 64 2.82 -9.15 -3.67
CA LEU A 64 1.64 -8.40 -3.18
C LEU A 64 0.33 -9.02 -3.67
N THR A 65 0.30 -9.62 -4.87
CA THR A 65 -0.87 -10.37 -5.33
C THR A 65 -1.15 -11.54 -4.39
N LYS A 66 -0.15 -12.35 -4.04
CA LYS A 66 -0.33 -13.44 -3.06
C LYS A 66 -0.87 -12.94 -1.72
N TYR A 67 -0.40 -11.76 -1.27
CA TYR A 67 -0.88 -11.15 -0.04
C TYR A 67 -2.35 -10.74 -0.14
N MET A 68 -2.74 -10.12 -1.25
CA MET A 68 -4.12 -9.70 -1.47
C MET A 68 -5.06 -10.88 -1.74
N ASP A 69 -4.59 -11.91 -2.45
CA ASP A 69 -5.34 -13.16 -2.65
C ASP A 69 -5.61 -13.87 -1.32
N ALA A 70 -4.64 -13.83 -0.39
CA ALA A 70 -4.85 -14.35 0.95
C ALA A 70 -5.96 -13.62 1.71
N TRP A 71 -6.16 -12.32 1.46
CA TRP A 71 -7.31 -11.59 1.98
C TRP A 71 -8.62 -12.00 1.29
N CYS A 72 -8.57 -12.35 -0.01
CA CYS A 72 -9.74 -12.79 -0.76
C CYS A 72 -10.21 -14.20 -0.38
N ASP A 73 -9.26 -15.14 -0.31
CA ASP A 73 -9.56 -16.58 -0.30
C ASP A 73 -9.44 -17.21 1.09
N TYR A 74 -8.53 -16.70 1.94
CA TYR A 74 -8.13 -17.35 3.19
C TYR A 74 -8.53 -16.60 4.45
N LEU A 75 -9.41 -15.62 4.37
CA LEU A 75 -9.87 -14.87 5.54
C LEU A 75 -10.43 -15.82 6.62
N GLY A 76 -11.19 -16.83 6.19
CA GLY A 76 -11.71 -17.86 7.10
C GLY A 76 -10.64 -18.82 7.66
N GLU A 77 -9.66 -19.23 6.84
CA GLU A 77 -8.61 -20.17 7.24
C GLU A 77 -7.57 -19.55 8.19
N LEU A 78 -7.29 -18.26 8.02
CA LEU A 78 -6.35 -17.52 8.87
C LEU A 78 -7.00 -17.01 10.16
N GLY A 79 -8.30 -17.23 10.35
CA GLY A 79 -9.03 -16.67 11.49
C GLY A 79 -9.19 -15.15 11.45
N LEU A 80 -8.94 -14.54 10.29
CA LEU A 80 -9.01 -13.10 10.10
C LEU A 80 -10.42 -12.62 9.69
N GLU A 81 -11.36 -13.53 9.48
CA GLU A 81 -12.74 -13.20 9.09
C GLU A 81 -13.41 -12.28 10.12
N GLU A 82 -13.27 -12.57 11.41
CA GLU A 82 -13.73 -11.70 12.49
C GLU A 82 -13.03 -10.34 12.48
N GLU A 83 -11.72 -10.29 12.20
CA GLU A 83 -10.96 -9.05 12.15
C GLU A 83 -11.35 -8.20 10.96
N VAL A 84 -11.66 -8.79 9.81
CA VAL A 84 -12.19 -8.05 8.64
C VAL A 84 -13.59 -7.51 8.93
N HIS A 85 -14.46 -8.30 9.52
CA HIS A 85 -15.75 -7.81 9.97
C HIS A 85 -15.60 -6.66 10.97
N ARG A 86 -14.71 -6.76 11.94
CA ARG A 86 -14.39 -5.67 12.87
C ARG A 86 -13.83 -4.43 12.15
N ILE A 87 -12.97 -4.61 11.15
CA ILE A 87 -12.45 -3.51 10.33
C ILE A 87 -13.59 -2.76 9.64
N ILE A 88 -14.57 -3.49 9.13
CA ILE A 88 -15.74 -2.92 8.44
C ILE A 88 -16.74 -2.34 9.45
N GLU A 89 -17.02 -3.02 10.56
CA GLU A 89 -18.02 -2.64 11.57
C GLU A 89 -17.59 -1.43 12.43
N ILE A 90 -16.29 -1.28 12.73
CA ILE A 90 -15.78 -0.14 13.54
C ILE A 90 -16.16 1.21 12.94
N LYS A 91 -16.44 1.27 11.63
CA LYS A 91 -16.91 2.48 10.96
C LYS A 91 -18.42 2.75 11.19
N GLY A 92 -19.23 1.72 11.45
CA GLY A 92 -20.70 1.80 11.34
C GLY A 92 -21.37 2.86 12.20
N ASP A 93 -20.86 3.15 13.39
CA ASP A 93 -21.56 3.98 14.39
C ASP A 93 -20.86 5.29 14.78
N ASN A 94 -19.63 5.55 14.33
CA ASN A 94 -18.89 6.73 14.79
C ASN A 94 -18.35 7.61 13.67
N GLN A 95 -19.16 8.56 13.23
CA GLN A 95 -18.80 9.56 12.21
C GLN A 95 -17.60 10.46 12.62
N ASN A 96 -17.16 10.41 13.86
CA ASN A 96 -16.04 11.19 14.38
C ASN A 96 -14.71 10.43 14.40
N LEU A 97 -14.69 9.12 14.08
CA LEU A 97 -13.46 8.38 13.94
C LEU A 97 -12.84 8.67 12.57
N PRO A 98 -11.51 8.87 12.51
CA PRO A 98 -10.82 8.95 11.24
C PRO A 98 -11.07 7.67 10.45
N ASN A 99 -11.05 7.77 9.11
CA ASN A 99 -11.21 6.63 8.19
C ASN A 99 -10.03 5.63 8.28
N PHE A 100 -9.63 5.30 9.51
CA PHE A 100 -8.55 4.37 9.84
C PHE A 100 -9.02 3.35 10.86
N THR A 101 -8.59 2.12 10.69
CA THR A 101 -8.76 1.04 11.65
C THR A 101 -7.62 0.04 11.53
N LEU A 102 -7.09 -0.46 12.65
CA LEU A 102 -6.08 -1.53 12.72
C LEU A 102 -4.98 -1.46 11.62
N GLY A 103 -4.54 -0.25 11.27
CA GLY A 103 -3.52 -0.03 10.24
C GLY A 103 -4.06 0.12 8.81
N TRP A 104 -5.37 0.00 8.60
CA TRP A 104 -6.01 0.20 7.31
C TRP A 104 -6.79 1.51 7.23
N ARG A 105 -6.84 2.07 6.03
CA ARG A 105 -7.82 3.12 5.67
C ARG A 105 -9.09 2.46 5.15
N ILE A 106 -10.23 3.02 5.50
CA ILE A 106 -11.54 2.57 5.01
C ILE A 106 -12.06 3.59 3.99
N ALA A 107 -12.61 3.10 2.86
CA ALA A 107 -13.27 3.95 1.89
C ALA A 107 -14.66 4.43 2.40
N PRO A 108 -15.12 5.61 1.97
CA PRO A 108 -14.44 6.54 1.07
C PRO A 108 -13.29 7.29 1.75
N SER A 109 -12.16 7.40 1.08
CA SER A 109 -10.96 8.10 1.58
C SER A 109 -10.39 8.97 0.46
N LEU A 110 -11.19 9.93 -0.02
CA LEU A 110 -10.89 10.77 -1.18
C LEU A 110 -9.66 11.65 -0.99
N GLU A 111 -9.43 12.17 0.22
CA GLU A 111 -8.36 13.14 0.46
C GLU A 111 -6.95 12.61 0.19
N PHE A 112 -6.74 11.31 0.42
CA PHE A 112 -5.39 10.74 0.34
C PHE A 112 -5.25 9.58 -0.65
N SER A 113 -6.32 8.84 -0.89
CA SER A 113 -6.26 7.60 -1.68
C SER A 113 -6.81 7.73 -3.09
N GLY A 114 -7.72 8.69 -3.33
CA GLY A 114 -8.49 8.75 -4.57
C GLY A 114 -9.60 7.69 -4.67
N VAL A 115 -9.84 6.91 -3.61
CA VAL A 115 -10.86 5.84 -3.61
C VAL A 115 -12.17 6.37 -3.05
N GLY A 116 -13.11 6.73 -3.93
CA GLY A 116 -14.37 7.38 -3.56
C GLY A 116 -15.58 6.45 -3.46
N ASN A 117 -15.69 5.47 -4.32
CA ASN A 117 -16.95 4.75 -4.55
C ASN A 117 -17.00 3.33 -4.01
N TYR A 118 -16.03 2.90 -3.21
CA TYR A 118 -15.98 1.56 -2.61
C TYR A 118 -16.45 1.59 -1.17
N GLU A 119 -17.75 1.57 -0.93
CA GLU A 119 -18.22 1.47 0.44
C GLU A 119 -17.78 0.14 1.06
N GLY A 120 -17.07 0.23 2.20
CA GLY A 120 -16.53 -0.94 2.90
C GLY A 120 -15.17 -1.44 2.41
N ALA A 121 -14.65 -0.95 1.29
CA ALA A 121 -13.30 -1.29 0.87
C ALA A 121 -12.26 -0.71 1.85
N PHE A 122 -11.18 -1.41 2.03
CA PHE A 122 -10.08 -0.99 2.87
C PHE A 122 -8.72 -1.16 2.17
N GLY A 123 -7.75 -0.39 2.57
CA GLY A 123 -6.45 -0.39 1.93
C GLY A 123 -5.49 0.59 2.56
N HIS A 124 -4.38 0.82 1.90
CA HIS A 124 -3.42 1.85 2.32
C HIS A 124 -2.65 2.42 1.14
N THR A 125 -2.13 3.62 1.33
CA THR A 125 -1.28 4.31 0.35
C THR A 125 0.12 4.49 0.90
N GLY A 126 1.14 4.30 0.07
CA GLY A 126 2.51 4.66 0.37
C GLY A 126 2.83 6.11 -0.02
N TYR A 127 3.70 6.74 0.76
CA TYR A 127 4.15 8.11 0.48
C TYR A 127 4.83 8.22 -0.89
N THR A 128 5.60 7.21 -1.28
CA THR A 128 6.31 7.15 -2.57
C THR A 128 5.39 6.99 -3.77
N GLY A 129 4.11 6.69 -3.57
CA GLY A 129 3.11 6.60 -4.64
C GLY A 129 2.33 5.30 -4.66
N THR A 130 2.86 4.23 -4.13
CA THR A 130 2.22 2.91 -4.10
C THR A 130 0.89 2.92 -3.39
N SER A 131 0.00 2.00 -3.74
CA SER A 131 -1.23 1.74 -2.99
C SER A 131 -1.70 0.30 -3.20
N LEU A 132 -2.43 -0.21 -2.22
CA LEU A 132 -3.18 -1.45 -2.33
C LEU A 132 -4.54 -1.29 -1.65
N TRP A 133 -5.58 -1.81 -2.31
CA TRP A 133 -6.96 -1.73 -1.85
C TRP A 133 -7.66 -3.05 -2.07
N PHE A 134 -8.54 -3.39 -1.16
CA PHE A 134 -9.34 -4.59 -1.18
C PHE A 134 -10.82 -4.26 -0.99
N ASP A 135 -11.66 -4.81 -1.87
CA ASP A 135 -13.12 -4.78 -1.76
C ASP A 135 -13.58 -6.16 -1.25
N PRO A 136 -14.03 -6.26 0.00
CA PRO A 136 -14.44 -7.53 0.59
C PRO A 136 -15.76 -8.07 0.00
N VAL A 137 -16.60 -7.20 -0.57
CA VAL A 137 -17.88 -7.58 -1.18
C VAL A 137 -17.66 -8.19 -2.56
N LYS A 138 -16.88 -7.51 -3.39
CA LYS A 138 -16.55 -7.99 -4.75
C LYS A 138 -15.40 -9.01 -4.75
N LYS A 139 -14.73 -9.21 -3.64
CA LYS A 139 -13.50 -10.04 -3.51
C LYS A 139 -12.45 -9.64 -4.56
N THR A 140 -12.26 -8.36 -4.73
CA THR A 140 -11.36 -7.78 -5.74
C THR A 140 -10.31 -6.94 -5.05
N SER A 141 -9.08 -7.03 -5.52
CA SER A 141 -7.99 -6.19 -5.05
C SER A 141 -7.40 -5.35 -6.18
N ILE A 142 -6.94 -4.15 -5.84
CA ILE A 142 -6.21 -3.27 -6.75
C ILE A 142 -4.87 -2.93 -6.11
N ILE A 143 -3.80 -3.30 -6.81
CA ILE A 143 -2.42 -3.00 -6.41
C ILE A 143 -1.85 -2.01 -7.43
N VAL A 144 -1.35 -0.89 -6.95
CA VAL A 144 -0.69 0.12 -7.78
C VAL A 144 0.73 0.32 -7.28
N LEU A 145 1.71 -0.08 -8.09
CA LEU A 145 3.11 0.18 -7.85
C LEU A 145 3.58 1.29 -8.76
N ASN A 146 3.81 2.45 -8.20
CA ASN A 146 4.39 3.59 -8.89
C ASN A 146 5.33 4.37 -7.97
N ASN A 147 6.03 5.34 -8.53
CA ASN A 147 6.93 6.21 -7.80
C ASN A 147 6.71 7.68 -8.20
N ARG A 148 5.96 8.42 -7.36
CA ARG A 148 5.67 9.83 -7.57
C ARG A 148 6.78 10.77 -7.10
N VAL A 149 7.74 10.28 -6.32
CA VAL A 149 8.78 11.11 -5.70
C VAL A 149 10.09 11.12 -6.48
N HIS A 150 10.17 10.42 -7.61
CA HIS A 150 11.34 10.44 -8.47
C HIS A 150 11.21 11.52 -9.56
N PRO A 151 12.26 12.31 -9.82
CA PRO A 151 13.50 12.39 -9.06
C PRO A 151 13.37 13.24 -7.79
N THR A 152 12.26 13.96 -7.59
CA THR A 152 12.05 14.85 -6.45
C THR A 152 10.64 14.78 -5.89
N ARG A 153 10.51 14.91 -4.57
CA ARG A 153 9.21 15.01 -3.87
C ARG A 153 8.56 16.39 -3.99
N LEU A 154 9.24 17.39 -4.58
CA LEU A 154 8.78 18.77 -4.58
C LEU A 154 7.62 19.03 -5.55
N GLU A 155 7.42 18.19 -6.54
CA GLU A 155 6.30 18.26 -7.48
C GLU A 155 5.11 17.42 -7.01
N THR A 156 4.38 17.89 -6.02
CA THR A 156 3.18 17.23 -5.52
C THR A 156 1.95 18.06 -5.81
N ASP A 157 1.51 18.06 -7.04
CA ASP A 157 0.34 18.79 -7.56
C ASP A 157 -1.01 18.05 -7.40
N GLY A 158 -1.04 16.99 -6.61
CA GLY A 158 -2.22 16.13 -6.51
C GLY A 158 -2.35 15.08 -7.61
N SER A 159 -1.43 15.04 -8.58
CA SER A 159 -1.46 14.14 -9.73
C SER A 159 -1.58 12.66 -9.33
N ILE A 160 -0.90 12.25 -8.27
CA ILE A 160 -0.98 10.88 -7.76
C ILE A 160 -2.38 10.50 -7.26
N ARG A 161 -3.09 11.44 -6.66
CA ARG A 161 -4.47 11.23 -6.23
C ARG A 161 -5.37 11.02 -7.44
N ASN A 162 -5.31 11.93 -8.41
CA ASN A 162 -6.09 11.84 -9.65
C ASN A 162 -5.76 10.56 -10.43
N PHE A 163 -4.50 10.17 -10.47
CA PHE A 163 -4.05 8.94 -11.11
C PHE A 163 -4.68 7.70 -10.44
N ARG A 164 -4.64 7.62 -9.11
CA ARG A 164 -5.26 6.52 -8.37
C ARG A 164 -6.77 6.51 -8.57
N GLU A 165 -7.44 7.66 -8.49
CA GLU A 165 -8.86 7.80 -8.72
C GLU A 165 -9.26 7.30 -10.12
N THR A 166 -8.52 7.69 -11.15
CA THR A 166 -8.75 7.24 -12.52
C THR A 166 -8.63 5.72 -12.65
N ILE A 167 -7.57 5.12 -12.09
CA ILE A 167 -7.35 3.68 -12.14
C ILE A 167 -8.47 2.95 -11.38
N HIS A 168 -8.78 3.37 -10.19
CA HIS A 168 -9.81 2.73 -9.38
C HIS A 168 -11.18 2.79 -10.05
N ASN A 169 -11.57 3.94 -10.59
CA ASN A 169 -12.84 4.08 -11.31
C ASN A 169 -12.89 3.22 -12.57
N TYR A 170 -11.80 3.15 -13.33
CA TYR A 170 -11.73 2.31 -14.53
C TYR A 170 -11.98 0.83 -14.24
N PHE A 171 -11.36 0.30 -13.19
CA PHE A 171 -11.54 -1.10 -12.80
C PHE A 171 -12.90 -1.36 -12.17
N LEU A 172 -13.50 -0.38 -11.50
CA LEU A 172 -14.86 -0.48 -10.97
C LEU A 172 -15.93 -0.61 -12.04
N GLU A 173 -15.85 0.26 -13.05
CA GLU A 173 -16.78 0.27 -14.16
C GLU A 173 -16.66 -0.99 -15.05
N SER A 174 -15.48 -1.61 -15.06
CA SER A 174 -15.21 -2.82 -15.88
C SER A 174 -15.70 -4.12 -15.22
N THR A 175 -16.16 -4.06 -13.97
CA THR A 175 -16.61 -5.25 -13.19
C THR A 175 -18.13 -5.28 -12.98
N GLU A 176 -18.88 -4.40 -13.62
CA GLU A 176 -20.34 -4.47 -13.78
C GLU A 176 -20.70 -5.24 -15.07
#